data_409db43a71eba60fb5b35b0279b2e93d
#
_entry.id   409db43a71eba60fb5b35b0279b2e93d
#
_cell.length_a   1.000
_cell.length_b   1.000
_cell.length_c   1.000
_cell.angle_alpha   90.00
_cell.angle_beta   90.00
_cell.angle_gamma   90.00
#
_symmetry.space_group_name_H-M   'P 1'
#
loop_
_entity.id
_entity.type
_entity.pdbx_description
1 polymer ?
#
loop_
_entity_poly.entity_id
_entity_poly.type
_entity_poly.pdbx_seq_one_letter_code
_entity_poly.pdbx_strand_id
1 'polypeptide(L)'
;MVSAAIDVGSNTLRMLIGSVRDGEVSRIYADRAITRLAEGIRDTGNLREKNMEESVLVLKGFSHAISRYQPSHVKAVGTSALRDAQNSETFISRAYRESGIGIEVISGIREAAITALGVMTGFGDAPGSSLIIDIGGGSTEWIIQEKTSTEPILCATVPVGVVNLSERFIKTDPPSDKDISSLSDEISSSFFSRRWGIPRPAQGDSGGGDTAQPVHMVRLIGTGGTITTLASLDLELKTYDHQKVHLHQIPLSRIYRLKDMLLSLPLDKRKHIVGLESGRADLIIPGILLTMRLMEILGFDEILVSDYGLLEGLIKEIP
;
A
#
# COMPACT_ATOMS: atom_id res chain seq x y z
N MET A 1 -12.83 20.18 -12.03
CA MET A 1 -12.20 19.56 -13.21
C MET A 1 -12.14 18.06 -12.98
N VAL A 2 -12.29 17.23 -14.02
CA VAL A 2 -12.18 15.75 -13.90
C VAL A 2 -10.77 15.35 -14.28
N SER A 3 -10.13 14.52 -13.47
CA SER A 3 -8.75 14.04 -13.69
C SER A 3 -8.68 12.53 -13.54
N ALA A 4 -7.70 11.90 -14.15
CA ALA A 4 -7.41 10.48 -14.02
C ALA A 4 -6.02 10.28 -13.38
N ALA A 5 -5.96 9.46 -12.36
CA ALA A 5 -4.73 9.00 -11.72
C ALA A 5 -4.55 7.51 -11.96
N ILE A 6 -3.32 7.09 -12.28
CA ILE A 6 -2.97 5.67 -12.48
C ILE A 6 -1.75 5.37 -11.63
N ASP A 7 -1.82 4.26 -10.91
CA ASP A 7 -0.72 3.68 -10.15
C ASP A 7 -0.30 2.34 -10.76
N VAL A 8 0.94 2.29 -11.23
CA VAL A 8 1.58 1.07 -11.73
C VAL A 8 2.38 0.45 -10.60
N GLY A 9 1.68 -0.30 -9.76
CA GLY A 9 2.24 -0.92 -8.57
C GLY A 9 2.89 -2.29 -8.80
N SER A 10 3.57 -2.80 -7.79
CA SER A 10 4.29 -4.08 -7.83
C SER A 10 3.38 -5.30 -8.02
N ASN A 11 2.20 -5.30 -7.42
CA ASN A 11 1.24 -6.41 -7.53
C ASN A 11 0.00 -6.05 -8.35
N THR A 12 -0.42 -4.79 -8.31
CA THR A 12 -1.71 -4.34 -8.82
C THR A 12 -1.56 -3.03 -9.57
N LEU A 13 -2.14 -2.93 -10.76
CA LEU A 13 -2.36 -1.66 -11.43
C LEU A 13 -3.72 -1.11 -11.01
N ARG A 14 -3.79 0.19 -10.72
CA ARG A 14 -5.01 0.87 -10.26
C ARG A 14 -5.24 2.15 -11.04
N MET A 15 -6.49 2.49 -11.27
CA MET A 15 -6.90 3.76 -11.86
C MET A 15 -8.05 4.35 -11.09
N LEU A 16 -8.02 5.67 -10.92
CA LEU A 16 -9.11 6.48 -10.38
C LEU A 16 -9.38 7.64 -11.33
N ILE A 17 -10.63 7.81 -11.72
CA ILE A 17 -11.11 9.03 -12.35
C ILE A 17 -11.95 9.76 -11.33
N GLY A 18 -11.62 11.00 -11.05
CA GLY A 18 -12.26 11.79 -10.00
C GLY A 18 -12.13 13.29 -10.22
N SER A 19 -12.68 14.04 -9.29
CA SER A 19 -12.57 15.52 -9.27
C SER A 19 -12.35 16.00 -7.85
N VAL A 20 -11.72 17.16 -7.71
CA VAL A 20 -11.60 17.85 -6.42
C VAL A 20 -12.70 18.91 -6.34
N ARG A 21 -13.47 18.92 -5.24
CA ARG A 21 -14.44 19.96 -4.89
C ARG A 21 -14.29 20.28 -3.42
N ASP A 22 -14.15 21.55 -3.08
CA ASP A 22 -14.02 22.02 -1.69
C ASP A 22 -12.92 21.28 -0.89
N GLY A 23 -11.84 20.91 -1.58
CA GLY A 23 -10.71 20.17 -0.99
C GLY A 23 -10.92 18.66 -0.85
N GLU A 24 -12.10 18.13 -1.16
CA GLU A 24 -12.42 16.71 -1.12
C GLU A 24 -12.32 16.05 -2.50
N VAL A 25 -11.90 14.79 -2.53
CA VAL A 25 -11.85 13.97 -3.75
C VAL A 25 -13.17 13.23 -3.94
N SER A 26 -13.87 13.54 -5.03
CA SER A 26 -15.06 12.82 -5.45
C SER A 26 -14.67 11.78 -6.50
N ARG A 27 -14.85 10.49 -6.18
CA ARG A 27 -14.58 9.36 -7.08
C ARG A 27 -15.71 9.21 -8.10
N ILE A 28 -15.38 9.17 -9.39
CA ILE A 28 -16.34 9.00 -10.50
C ILE A 28 -16.28 7.57 -11.04
N TYR A 29 -15.06 7.06 -11.25
CA TYR A 29 -14.82 5.71 -11.73
C TYR A 29 -13.50 5.20 -11.17
N ALA A 30 -13.47 3.94 -10.78
CA ALA A 30 -12.26 3.27 -10.35
C ALA A 30 -12.16 1.89 -11.00
N ASP A 31 -10.94 1.49 -11.34
CA ASP A 31 -10.65 0.16 -11.90
C ASP A 31 -9.30 -0.33 -11.39
N ARG A 32 -9.12 -1.65 -11.37
CA ARG A 32 -7.88 -2.27 -10.92
C ARG A 32 -7.72 -3.68 -11.47
N ALA A 33 -6.46 -4.09 -11.65
CA ALA A 33 -6.14 -5.47 -12.01
C ALA A 33 -4.86 -5.93 -11.32
N ILE A 34 -4.85 -7.18 -10.88
CA ILE A 34 -3.65 -7.83 -10.31
C ILE A 34 -2.84 -8.37 -11.49
N THR A 35 -1.68 -7.78 -11.73
CA THR A 35 -0.77 -8.13 -12.83
C THR A 35 0.54 -8.74 -12.36
N ARG A 36 0.82 -8.66 -11.05
CA ARG A 36 2.05 -9.18 -10.41
C ARG A 36 3.34 -8.70 -11.11
N LEU A 37 3.37 -7.42 -11.50
CA LEU A 37 4.45 -6.84 -12.30
C LEU A 37 5.83 -7.08 -11.68
N ALA A 38 5.94 -7.04 -10.34
CA ALA A 38 7.20 -7.24 -9.61
C ALA A 38 7.57 -8.71 -9.37
N GLU A 39 6.75 -9.69 -9.79
CA GLU A 39 7.03 -11.11 -9.53
C GLU A 39 8.36 -11.55 -10.11
N GLY A 40 9.27 -12.05 -9.24
CA GLY A 40 10.58 -12.55 -9.62
C GLY A 40 11.63 -11.46 -9.91
N ILE A 41 11.36 -10.17 -9.69
CA ILE A 41 12.35 -9.09 -9.86
C ILE A 41 13.58 -9.34 -8.98
N ARG A 42 13.38 -9.81 -7.75
CA ARG A 42 14.50 -10.03 -6.82
C ARG A 42 15.53 -11.03 -7.32
N ASP A 43 15.08 -12.06 -8.03
CA ASP A 43 15.95 -13.13 -8.52
C ASP A 43 16.66 -12.74 -9.81
N THR A 44 15.98 -11.97 -10.66
CA THR A 44 16.43 -11.68 -12.02
C THR A 44 16.88 -10.23 -12.24
N GLY A 45 16.47 -9.31 -11.37
CA GLY A 45 16.59 -7.87 -11.57
C GLY A 45 15.68 -7.31 -12.66
N ASN A 46 14.80 -8.13 -13.26
CA ASN A 46 13.99 -7.76 -14.40
C ASN A 46 12.51 -8.10 -14.23
N LEU A 47 11.66 -7.29 -14.84
CA LEU A 47 10.25 -7.60 -15.06
C LEU A 47 10.15 -8.79 -16.02
N ARG A 48 9.29 -9.75 -15.71
CA ARG A 48 9.00 -10.89 -16.59
C ARG A 48 8.16 -10.44 -17.78
N GLU A 49 8.47 -10.96 -18.97
CA GLU A 49 7.78 -10.62 -20.21
C GLU A 49 6.25 -10.80 -20.08
N LYS A 50 5.82 -11.96 -19.58
CA LYS A 50 4.40 -12.24 -19.35
C LYS A 50 3.70 -11.16 -18.51
N ASN A 51 4.33 -10.73 -17.41
CA ASN A 51 3.74 -9.75 -16.49
C ASN A 51 3.72 -8.35 -17.11
N MET A 52 4.72 -8.03 -17.95
CA MET A 52 4.71 -6.80 -18.76
C MET A 52 3.56 -6.82 -19.77
N GLU A 53 3.34 -7.93 -20.49
CA GLU A 53 2.24 -8.08 -21.46
C GLU A 53 0.87 -7.91 -20.78
N GLU A 54 0.64 -8.61 -19.66
CA GLU A 54 -0.60 -8.50 -18.88
C GLU A 54 -0.82 -7.07 -18.40
N SER A 55 0.23 -6.40 -17.92
CA SER A 55 0.15 -5.01 -17.45
C SER A 55 -0.16 -4.03 -18.59
N VAL A 56 0.44 -4.20 -19.76
CA VAL A 56 0.14 -3.38 -20.94
C VAL A 56 -1.31 -3.58 -21.39
N LEU A 57 -1.82 -4.81 -21.34
CA LEU A 57 -3.22 -5.09 -21.67
C LEU A 57 -4.18 -4.37 -20.72
N VAL A 58 -3.87 -4.34 -19.42
CA VAL A 58 -4.64 -3.56 -18.42
C VAL A 58 -4.58 -2.07 -18.73
N LEU A 59 -3.40 -1.52 -19.04
CA LEU A 59 -3.26 -0.11 -19.40
C LEU A 59 -4.05 0.27 -20.67
N LYS A 60 -4.18 -0.63 -21.64
CA LYS A 60 -5.09 -0.45 -22.78
C LYS A 60 -6.56 -0.35 -22.33
N GLY A 61 -6.97 -1.18 -21.37
CA GLY A 61 -8.30 -1.09 -20.76
C GLY A 61 -8.52 0.26 -20.08
N PHE A 62 -7.52 0.74 -19.33
CA PHE A 62 -7.57 2.07 -18.70
C PHE A 62 -7.65 3.20 -19.74
N SER A 63 -6.91 3.10 -20.85
CA SER A 63 -7.00 4.06 -21.96
C SER A 63 -8.41 4.16 -22.55
N HIS A 64 -9.14 3.04 -22.69
CA HIS A 64 -10.53 3.05 -23.10
C HIS A 64 -11.45 3.77 -22.11
N ALA A 65 -11.25 3.54 -20.81
CA ALA A 65 -12.00 4.26 -19.77
C ALA A 65 -11.69 5.76 -19.80
N ILE A 66 -10.42 6.16 -19.94
CA ILE A 66 -9.99 7.55 -20.10
C ILE A 66 -10.70 8.18 -21.30
N SER A 67 -10.74 7.51 -22.45
CA SER A 67 -11.42 7.99 -23.65
C SER A 67 -12.93 8.18 -23.44
N ARG A 68 -13.57 7.35 -22.60
CA ARG A 68 -15.00 7.44 -22.28
C ARG A 68 -15.32 8.60 -21.34
N TYR A 69 -14.50 8.80 -20.30
CA TYR A 69 -14.74 9.83 -19.28
C TYR A 69 -14.13 11.19 -19.61
N GLN A 70 -13.21 11.25 -20.58
CA GLN A 70 -12.55 12.45 -21.10
C GLN A 70 -12.03 13.39 -19.98
N PRO A 71 -11.20 12.85 -19.04
CA PRO A 71 -10.59 13.70 -18.02
C PRO A 71 -9.70 14.75 -18.66
N SER A 72 -9.65 15.95 -18.09
CA SER A 72 -8.81 17.05 -18.58
C SER A 72 -7.32 16.76 -18.38
N HIS A 73 -6.98 15.94 -17.39
CA HIS A 73 -5.61 15.56 -17.08
C HIS A 73 -5.52 14.07 -16.77
N VAL A 74 -4.42 13.45 -17.17
CA VAL A 74 -4.08 12.07 -16.87
C VAL A 74 -2.67 12.04 -16.28
N LYS A 75 -2.53 11.48 -15.08
CA LYS A 75 -1.23 11.29 -14.44
C LYS A 75 -1.06 9.82 -14.08
N ALA A 76 -0.03 9.17 -14.63
CA ALA A 76 0.32 7.80 -14.31
C ALA A 76 1.70 7.76 -13.66
N VAL A 77 1.79 7.08 -12.52
CA VAL A 77 3.04 6.91 -11.80
C VAL A 77 3.41 5.43 -11.69
N GLY A 78 4.71 5.16 -11.74
CA GLY A 78 5.30 3.87 -11.45
C GLY A 78 6.03 3.91 -10.13
N THR A 79 5.87 2.86 -9.31
CA THR A 79 6.39 2.78 -7.95
C THR A 79 7.53 1.76 -7.83
N SER A 80 7.63 1.03 -6.73
CA SER A 80 8.76 0.13 -6.41
C SER A 80 9.15 -0.81 -7.56
N ALA A 81 8.20 -1.48 -8.23
CA ALA A 81 8.54 -2.40 -9.32
C ALA A 81 9.35 -1.72 -10.45
N LEU A 82 8.95 -0.51 -10.84
CA LEU A 82 9.62 0.23 -11.92
C LEU A 82 10.88 0.95 -11.46
N ARG A 83 11.01 1.24 -10.14
CA ARG A 83 12.28 1.75 -9.59
C ARG A 83 13.36 0.68 -9.56
N ASP A 84 12.97 -0.58 -9.28
CA ASP A 84 13.91 -1.66 -8.98
C ASP A 84 14.29 -2.47 -10.22
N ALA A 85 13.46 -2.49 -11.27
CA ALA A 85 13.69 -3.29 -12.46
C ALA A 85 14.69 -2.66 -13.44
N GLN A 86 15.67 -3.43 -13.88
CA GLN A 86 16.66 -3.02 -14.88
C GLN A 86 16.06 -2.77 -16.27
N ASN A 87 14.96 -3.45 -16.59
CA ASN A 87 14.24 -3.32 -17.86
C ASN A 87 12.97 -2.44 -17.77
N SER A 88 12.86 -1.58 -16.76
CA SER A 88 11.70 -0.69 -16.56
C SER A 88 11.44 0.21 -17.77
N GLU A 89 12.48 0.76 -18.39
CA GLU A 89 12.36 1.61 -19.59
C GLU A 89 11.76 0.88 -20.80
N THR A 90 12.06 -0.41 -20.95
CA THR A 90 11.44 -1.27 -21.97
C THR A 90 9.95 -1.37 -21.77
N PHE A 91 9.52 -1.60 -20.51
CA PHE A 91 8.10 -1.65 -20.16
C PHE A 91 7.42 -0.29 -20.36
N ILE A 92 8.00 0.81 -19.87
CA ILE A 92 7.45 2.17 -19.97
C ILE A 92 7.25 2.56 -21.44
N SER A 93 8.27 2.33 -22.29
CA SER A 93 8.21 2.62 -23.72
C SER A 93 7.12 1.81 -24.41
N ARG A 94 6.97 0.52 -24.04
CA ARG A 94 5.92 -0.35 -24.58
C ARG A 94 4.53 0.09 -24.13
N ALA A 95 4.38 0.41 -22.86
CA ALA A 95 3.14 0.92 -22.28
C ALA A 95 2.66 2.18 -23.01
N TYR A 96 3.56 3.15 -23.20
CA TYR A 96 3.23 4.36 -23.96
C TYR A 96 2.85 4.08 -25.42
N ARG A 97 3.64 3.29 -26.12
CA ARG A 97 3.38 2.94 -27.52
C ARG A 97 2.02 2.26 -27.72
N GLU A 98 1.63 1.38 -26.80
CA GLU A 98 0.45 0.53 -26.97
C GLU A 98 -0.83 1.07 -26.31
N SER A 99 -0.72 1.88 -25.25
CA SER A 99 -1.86 2.44 -24.52
C SER A 99 -1.97 3.96 -24.62
N GLY A 100 -0.92 4.67 -25.05
CA GLY A 100 -0.83 6.12 -25.01
C GLY A 100 -0.60 6.70 -23.62
N ILE A 101 -0.45 5.86 -22.57
CA ILE A 101 -0.26 6.30 -21.19
C ILE A 101 1.24 6.44 -20.88
N GLY A 102 1.67 7.69 -20.64
CA GLY A 102 3.04 7.98 -20.17
C GLY A 102 3.16 7.76 -18.68
N ILE A 103 4.13 6.96 -18.25
CA ILE A 103 4.35 6.60 -16.86
C ILE A 103 5.58 7.35 -16.33
N GLU A 104 5.40 8.12 -15.25
CA GLU A 104 6.47 8.76 -14.49
C GLU A 104 6.90 7.84 -13.32
N VAL A 105 8.17 7.47 -13.25
CA VAL A 105 8.68 6.71 -12.09
C VAL A 105 8.99 7.68 -10.96
N ILE A 106 8.28 7.54 -9.84
CA ILE A 106 8.44 8.42 -8.68
C ILE A 106 9.31 7.79 -7.61
N SER A 107 10.05 8.61 -6.85
CA SER A 107 10.82 8.14 -5.70
C SER A 107 9.89 7.69 -4.57
N GLY A 108 10.37 6.82 -3.67
CA GLY A 108 9.57 6.37 -2.52
C GLY A 108 9.17 7.51 -1.58
N ILE A 109 10.02 8.53 -1.42
CA ILE A 109 9.68 9.73 -0.62
C ILE A 109 8.54 10.50 -1.30
N ARG A 110 8.55 10.62 -2.63
CA ARG A 110 7.46 11.26 -3.37
C ARG A 110 6.16 10.45 -3.28
N GLU A 111 6.25 9.14 -3.40
CA GLU A 111 5.15 8.20 -3.19
C GLU A 111 4.52 8.38 -1.80
N ALA A 112 5.35 8.41 -0.75
CA ALA A 112 4.93 8.64 0.63
C ALA A 112 4.20 9.98 0.80
N ALA A 113 4.75 11.09 0.28
CA ALA A 113 4.15 12.42 0.38
C ALA A 113 2.78 12.48 -0.31
N ILE A 114 2.67 11.93 -1.52
CA ILE A 114 1.41 11.90 -2.26
C ILE A 114 0.38 10.99 -1.55
N THR A 115 0.83 9.85 -1.03
CA THR A 115 -0.04 8.94 -0.25
C THR A 115 -0.58 9.63 0.99
N ALA A 116 0.26 10.35 1.74
CA ALA A 116 -0.19 11.13 2.91
C ALA A 116 -1.25 12.15 2.53
N LEU A 117 -1.03 12.92 1.45
CA LEU A 117 -2.00 13.89 0.93
C LEU A 117 -3.35 13.23 0.62
N GLY A 118 -3.33 12.05 -0.02
CA GLY A 118 -4.53 11.28 -0.33
C GLY A 118 -5.24 10.75 0.92
N VAL A 119 -4.50 10.13 1.83
CA VAL A 119 -5.02 9.61 3.10
C VAL A 119 -5.70 10.73 3.89
N MET A 120 -5.00 11.85 4.10
CA MET A 120 -5.53 12.96 4.90
C MET A 120 -6.79 13.62 4.30
N THR A 121 -7.03 13.45 3.01
CA THR A 121 -8.27 13.91 2.37
C THR A 121 -9.50 13.19 2.89
N GLY A 122 -9.38 11.91 3.25
CA GLY A 122 -10.49 11.10 3.77
C GLY A 122 -10.73 11.24 5.28
N PHE A 123 -9.82 11.92 5.99
CA PHE A 123 -9.93 12.10 7.44
C PHE A 123 -10.34 13.54 7.75
N GLY A 124 -11.58 13.78 8.10
CA GLY A 124 -12.08 15.08 8.54
C GLY A 124 -11.25 15.74 9.67
N ASP A 125 -11.85 16.56 10.51
CA ASP A 125 -11.17 17.46 11.49
C ASP A 125 -10.61 16.79 12.77
N ALA A 126 -10.02 15.60 12.69
CA ALA A 126 -9.45 14.95 13.86
C ALA A 126 -8.06 15.52 14.22
N PRO A 127 -7.85 16.08 15.43
CA PRO A 127 -6.58 16.69 15.82
C PRO A 127 -5.48 15.66 16.11
N GLY A 128 -4.23 16.10 16.03
CA GLY A 128 -3.04 15.34 16.40
C GLY A 128 -2.26 14.77 15.23
N SER A 129 -1.06 14.27 15.52
CA SER A 129 -0.17 13.64 14.55
C SER A 129 -0.58 12.18 14.32
N SER A 130 -0.54 11.74 13.09
CA SER A 130 -0.84 10.36 12.69
C SER A 130 0.42 9.70 12.13
N LEU A 131 0.60 8.42 12.46
CA LEU A 131 1.52 7.55 11.74
C LEU A 131 0.72 6.82 10.64
N ILE A 132 1.05 7.08 9.40
CA ILE A 132 0.46 6.42 8.25
C ILE A 132 1.44 5.33 7.80
N ILE A 133 0.94 4.13 7.54
CA ILE A 133 1.67 3.04 6.90
C ILE A 133 0.95 2.64 5.61
N ASP A 134 1.70 2.60 4.50
CA ASP A 134 1.24 2.06 3.22
C ASP A 134 1.99 0.77 2.93
N ILE A 135 1.30 -0.36 3.02
CA ILE A 135 1.89 -1.68 2.79
C ILE A 135 1.67 -2.08 1.34
N GLY A 136 2.69 -1.84 0.53
CA GLY A 136 2.74 -2.20 -0.88
C GLY A 136 3.26 -3.61 -1.16
N GLY A 137 3.34 -3.94 -2.46
CA GLY A 137 3.90 -5.23 -2.91
C GLY A 137 5.42 -5.32 -2.76
N GLY A 138 6.14 -4.27 -3.14
CA GLY A 138 7.61 -4.23 -3.14
C GLY A 138 8.21 -3.43 -1.99
N SER A 139 7.49 -2.43 -1.48
CA SER A 139 7.95 -1.55 -0.39
C SER A 139 6.84 -1.28 0.60
N THR A 140 7.20 -0.68 1.71
CA THR A 140 6.28 -0.13 2.71
C THR A 140 6.74 1.28 3.04
N GLU A 141 5.86 2.23 2.89
CA GLU A 141 6.07 3.62 3.29
C GLU A 141 5.52 3.84 4.69
N TRP A 142 6.26 4.58 5.52
CA TRP A 142 5.73 5.13 6.76
C TRP A 142 5.86 6.65 6.76
N ILE A 143 4.84 7.33 7.25
CA ILE A 143 4.73 8.78 7.19
C ILE A 143 4.19 9.28 8.52
N ILE A 144 4.86 10.26 9.11
CA ILE A 144 4.34 11.04 10.23
C ILE A 144 3.75 12.30 9.65
N GLN A 145 2.45 12.47 9.83
CA GLN A 145 1.68 13.56 9.28
C GLN A 145 0.94 14.31 10.37
N GLU A 146 1.12 15.63 10.42
CA GLU A 146 0.22 16.52 11.16
C GLU A 146 -0.96 16.94 10.28
N LYS A 147 -2.14 17.03 10.88
CA LYS A 147 -3.34 17.40 10.17
C LYS A 147 -3.27 18.77 9.51
N THR A 148 -2.65 19.74 10.18
CA THR A 148 -2.56 21.13 9.73
C THR A 148 -1.49 21.36 8.67
N SER A 149 -0.66 20.35 8.39
CA SER A 149 0.42 20.42 7.41
C SER A 149 0.03 19.73 6.11
N THR A 150 0.36 20.34 4.98
CA THR A 150 0.26 19.72 3.65
C THR A 150 1.43 18.79 3.36
N GLU A 151 2.52 18.93 4.10
CA GLU A 151 3.73 18.13 3.94
C GLU A 151 3.94 17.22 5.15
N PRO A 152 4.46 15.98 4.95
CA PRO A 152 4.84 15.12 6.06
C PRO A 152 5.91 15.74 6.96
N ILE A 153 5.81 15.51 8.28
CA ILE A 153 6.89 15.87 9.21
C ILE A 153 8.12 15.03 8.92
N LEU A 154 7.89 13.73 8.71
CA LEU A 154 8.92 12.74 8.46
C LEU A 154 8.32 11.57 7.69
N CYS A 155 9.06 11.04 6.73
CA CYS A 155 8.66 9.83 6.02
C CYS A 155 9.88 9.05 5.53
N ALA A 156 9.68 7.75 5.32
CA ALA A 156 10.66 6.91 4.64
C ALA A 156 9.97 5.78 3.89
N THR A 157 10.73 5.21 2.94
CA THR A 157 10.37 3.99 2.22
C THR A 157 11.28 2.87 2.70
N VAL A 158 10.70 1.78 3.14
CA VAL A 158 11.40 0.55 3.51
C VAL A 158 11.25 -0.45 2.37
N PRO A 159 12.31 -1.04 1.80
CA PRO A 159 12.22 -1.98 0.68
C PRO A 159 11.72 -3.37 1.12
N VAL A 160 10.64 -3.38 1.88
CA VAL A 160 9.96 -4.56 2.42
C VAL A 160 8.48 -4.44 2.07
N GLY A 161 8.04 -5.26 1.14
CA GLY A 161 6.65 -5.37 0.71
C GLY A 161 6.19 -6.82 0.68
N VAL A 162 4.89 -7.04 0.56
CA VAL A 162 4.30 -8.37 0.72
C VAL A 162 4.72 -9.38 -0.36
N VAL A 163 5.01 -8.92 -1.58
CA VAL A 163 5.54 -9.78 -2.65
C VAL A 163 6.94 -10.26 -2.27
N ASN A 164 7.82 -9.33 -1.91
CA ASN A 164 9.20 -9.63 -1.52
C ASN A 164 9.27 -10.57 -0.30
N LEU A 165 8.41 -10.34 0.70
CA LEU A 165 8.32 -11.19 1.89
C LEU A 165 7.79 -12.57 1.55
N SER A 166 6.77 -12.68 0.71
CA SER A 166 6.21 -13.96 0.28
C SER A 166 7.24 -14.80 -0.46
N GLU A 167 7.86 -14.25 -1.50
CA GLU A 167 8.84 -14.95 -2.33
C GLU A 167 10.05 -15.42 -1.51
N ARG A 168 10.48 -14.63 -0.54
CA ARG A 168 11.69 -14.90 0.22
C ARG A 168 11.47 -15.87 1.37
N PHE A 169 10.37 -15.78 2.09
CA PHE A 169 10.21 -16.48 3.37
C PHE A 169 9.11 -17.55 3.38
N ILE A 170 8.07 -17.45 2.54
CA ILE A 170 7.01 -18.46 2.52
C ILE A 170 7.42 -19.60 1.59
N LYS A 171 7.86 -20.72 2.17
CA LYS A 171 8.37 -21.89 1.42
C LYS A 171 7.45 -23.09 1.50
N THR A 172 6.56 -23.13 2.47
CA THR A 172 5.59 -24.21 2.67
C THR A 172 4.16 -23.70 2.65
N ASP A 173 3.19 -24.58 2.39
CA ASP A 173 1.76 -24.26 2.42
C ASP A 173 0.97 -25.35 3.17
N PRO A 174 0.37 -25.04 4.33
CA PRO A 174 0.47 -23.79 5.06
C PRO A 174 1.91 -23.43 5.47
N PRO A 175 2.22 -22.13 5.72
CA PRO A 175 3.54 -21.71 6.16
C PRO A 175 3.97 -22.38 7.47
N SER A 176 5.22 -22.85 7.51
CA SER A 176 5.80 -23.46 8.71
C SER A 176 6.16 -22.42 9.76
N ASP A 177 6.34 -22.84 11.02
CA ASP A 177 6.82 -21.97 12.11
C ASP A 177 8.16 -21.30 11.73
N LYS A 178 9.02 -22.00 10.99
CA LYS A 178 10.29 -21.45 10.50
C LYS A 178 10.06 -20.35 9.47
N ASP A 179 9.13 -20.51 8.55
CA ASP A 179 8.80 -19.46 7.56
C ASP A 179 8.31 -18.20 8.29
N ILE A 180 7.41 -18.38 9.27
CA ILE A 180 6.82 -17.29 10.05
C ILE A 180 7.87 -16.57 10.90
N SER A 181 8.74 -17.33 11.63
CA SER A 181 9.77 -16.72 12.46
C SER A 181 10.78 -15.94 11.63
N SER A 182 11.27 -16.52 10.52
CA SER A 182 12.24 -15.85 9.64
C SER A 182 11.66 -14.58 9.01
N LEU A 183 10.38 -14.60 8.64
CA LEU A 183 9.68 -13.42 8.12
C LEU A 183 9.53 -12.35 9.20
N SER A 184 9.17 -12.73 10.43
CA SER A 184 9.02 -11.80 11.57
C SER A 184 10.35 -11.14 11.95
N ASP A 185 11.45 -11.90 11.89
CA ASP A 185 12.80 -11.38 12.15
C ASP A 185 13.22 -10.37 11.08
N GLU A 186 12.96 -10.65 9.80
CA GLU A 186 13.21 -9.71 8.71
C GLU A 186 12.43 -8.40 8.90
N ILE A 187 11.14 -8.47 9.22
CA ILE A 187 10.33 -7.28 9.48
C ILE A 187 10.96 -6.46 10.62
N SER A 188 11.26 -7.11 11.74
CA SER A 188 11.82 -6.43 12.91
C SER A 188 13.16 -5.77 12.59
N SER A 189 14.06 -6.45 11.89
CA SER A 189 15.38 -5.93 11.53
C SER A 189 15.28 -4.77 10.52
N SER A 190 14.38 -4.84 9.57
CA SER A 190 14.24 -3.84 8.51
C SER A 190 13.65 -2.53 9.03
N PHE A 191 12.58 -2.58 9.81
CA PHE A 191 11.87 -1.38 10.27
C PHE A 191 12.55 -0.67 11.45
N PHE A 192 13.38 -1.38 12.22
CA PHE A 192 14.05 -0.81 13.39
C PHE A 192 15.57 -0.61 13.20
N SER A 193 16.07 -0.79 11.97
CA SER A 193 17.43 -0.38 11.61
C SER A 193 17.57 1.16 11.68
N ARG A 194 18.78 1.64 12.01
CA ARG A 194 19.06 3.10 12.01
C ARG A 194 18.79 3.80 10.67
N ARG A 195 18.72 3.04 9.59
CA ARG A 195 18.53 3.58 8.23
C ARG A 195 17.08 3.87 7.89
N TRP A 196 16.13 3.06 8.41
CA TRP A 196 14.73 3.09 8.00
C TRP A 196 13.78 3.20 9.18
N GLY A 197 14.33 3.37 10.40
CA GLY A 197 13.61 3.23 11.66
C GLY A 197 12.49 4.24 11.81
N ILE A 198 11.30 3.73 12.09
CA ILE A 198 10.19 4.54 12.55
C ILE A 198 10.54 5.07 13.94
N PRO A 199 10.42 6.38 14.22
CA PRO A 199 10.61 6.91 15.56
C PRO A 199 9.64 6.22 16.52
N ARG A 200 10.15 5.67 17.62
CA ARG A 200 9.28 5.06 18.63
C ARG A 200 8.43 6.14 19.29
N PRO A 201 7.13 5.87 19.53
CA PRO A 201 6.34 6.73 20.39
C PRO A 201 7.07 6.92 21.71
N ALA A 202 7.08 8.14 22.25
CA ALA A 202 7.67 8.38 23.56
C ALA A 202 6.88 7.60 24.61
N GLN A 203 7.40 6.45 25.00
CA GLN A 203 7.02 5.83 26.27
C GLN A 203 7.61 6.74 27.36
N GLY A 204 6.73 7.32 28.18
CA GLY A 204 7.14 8.24 29.22
C GLY A 204 8.23 7.66 30.13
N ASP A 205 9.46 7.93 29.78
CA ASP A 205 10.59 7.83 30.69
C ASP A 205 11.64 8.90 30.36
N SER A 206 11.94 9.67 31.37
CA SER A 206 12.86 10.77 31.39
C SER A 206 14.30 10.25 31.38
N GLY A 207 15.07 10.50 30.33
CA GLY A 207 16.51 10.39 30.43
C GLY A 207 17.23 10.04 29.13
N GLY A 208 17.79 11.02 28.44
CA GLY A 208 18.82 10.78 27.45
C GLY A 208 18.72 11.70 26.22
N GLY A 209 19.54 12.75 26.22
CA GLY A 209 19.59 13.82 25.25
C GLY A 209 19.69 13.39 23.80
N ASP A 210 18.60 13.53 23.09
CA ASP A 210 18.59 13.78 21.66
C ASP A 210 17.56 14.89 21.40
N THR A 211 17.93 15.95 20.68
CA THR A 211 17.24 17.25 20.62
C THR A 211 16.00 17.27 19.73
N ALA A 212 15.49 16.12 19.30
CA ALA A 212 14.21 16.04 18.62
C ALA A 212 13.07 15.90 19.64
N GLN A 213 12.14 16.84 19.67
CA GLN A 213 10.94 16.71 20.52
C GLN A 213 10.18 15.43 20.13
N PRO A 214 9.75 14.61 21.11
CA PRO A 214 8.98 13.41 20.80
C PRO A 214 7.66 13.79 20.13
N VAL A 215 7.47 13.31 18.90
CA VAL A 215 6.20 13.49 18.20
C VAL A 215 5.20 12.51 18.84
N HIS A 216 4.20 13.06 19.54
CA HIS A 216 3.11 12.25 20.08
C HIS A 216 2.20 11.78 18.94
N MET A 217 2.39 10.57 18.49
CA MET A 217 1.50 9.92 17.51
C MET A 217 0.22 9.48 18.21
N VAL A 218 -0.92 10.03 17.79
CA VAL A 218 -2.23 9.81 18.42
C VAL A 218 -2.91 8.57 17.82
N ARG A 219 -2.60 8.24 16.56
CA ARG A 219 -3.24 7.12 15.84
C ARG A 219 -2.33 6.49 14.81
N LEU A 220 -2.58 5.20 14.55
CA LEU A 220 -2.02 4.47 13.43
C LEU A 220 -3.07 4.40 12.32
N ILE A 221 -2.71 4.86 11.13
CA ILE A 221 -3.54 4.77 9.92
C ILE A 221 -2.85 3.80 8.96
N GLY A 222 -3.59 2.82 8.47
CA GLY A 222 -3.10 1.91 7.46
C GLY A 222 -3.79 2.12 6.12
N THR A 223 -3.03 2.10 5.04
CA THR A 223 -3.55 2.14 3.67
C THR A 223 -2.89 1.08 2.79
N GLY A 224 -3.26 1.05 1.53
CA GLY A 224 -2.80 0.06 0.57
C GLY A 224 -3.61 -1.23 0.54
N GLY A 225 -3.32 -2.04 -0.46
CA GLY A 225 -4.12 -3.23 -0.75
C GLY A 225 -4.10 -4.30 0.33
N THR A 226 -3.06 -4.35 1.14
CA THR A 226 -2.96 -5.27 2.28
C THR A 226 -3.95 -4.87 3.37
N ILE A 227 -3.90 -3.65 3.82
CA ILE A 227 -4.71 -3.13 4.92
C ILE A 227 -6.21 -3.16 4.57
N THR A 228 -6.55 -2.72 3.35
CA THR A 228 -7.95 -2.75 2.89
C THR A 228 -8.48 -4.18 2.74
N THR A 229 -7.61 -5.16 2.44
CA THR A 229 -7.99 -6.58 2.44
C THR A 229 -8.21 -7.10 3.86
N LEU A 230 -7.39 -6.69 4.84
CA LEU A 230 -7.62 -7.05 6.26
C LEU A 230 -8.95 -6.50 6.78
N ALA A 231 -9.31 -5.26 6.40
CA ALA A 231 -10.62 -4.69 6.72
C ALA A 231 -11.76 -5.47 6.06
N SER A 232 -11.60 -5.84 4.80
CA SER A 232 -12.59 -6.65 4.07
C SER A 232 -12.81 -8.03 4.72
N LEU A 233 -11.73 -8.66 5.21
CA LEU A 233 -11.78 -9.91 5.96
C LEU A 233 -12.47 -9.74 7.32
N ASP A 234 -12.12 -8.69 8.07
CA ASP A 234 -12.70 -8.42 9.39
C ASP A 234 -14.19 -8.10 9.32
N LEU A 235 -14.62 -7.42 8.25
CA LEU A 235 -16.02 -7.11 7.94
C LEU A 235 -16.76 -8.23 7.20
N GLU A 236 -16.09 -9.33 6.83
CA GLU A 236 -16.65 -10.45 6.07
C GLU A 236 -17.39 -10.00 4.79
N LEU A 237 -16.79 -9.05 4.03
CA LEU A 237 -17.42 -8.47 2.86
C LEU A 237 -17.47 -9.45 1.69
N LYS A 238 -18.66 -9.84 1.24
CA LYS A 238 -18.84 -10.67 0.03
C LYS A 238 -18.45 -9.90 -1.25
N THR A 239 -18.68 -8.61 -1.26
CA THR A 239 -18.26 -7.68 -2.32
C THR A 239 -17.56 -6.51 -1.66
N TYR A 240 -16.43 -6.11 -2.23
CA TYR A 240 -15.67 -4.98 -1.70
C TYR A 240 -16.51 -3.71 -1.70
N ASP A 241 -16.54 -3.04 -0.56
CA ASP A 241 -17.30 -1.81 -0.33
C ASP A 241 -16.37 -0.78 0.32
N HIS A 242 -15.92 0.19 -0.47
CA HIS A 242 -14.96 1.21 -0.04
C HIS A 242 -15.49 2.08 1.10
N GLN A 243 -16.80 2.31 1.18
CA GLN A 243 -17.41 3.13 2.24
C GLN A 243 -17.38 2.41 3.59
N LYS A 244 -17.50 1.07 3.59
CA LYS A 244 -17.39 0.27 4.81
C LYS A 244 -15.96 0.05 5.24
N VAL A 245 -15.04 -0.06 4.27
CA VAL A 245 -13.61 -0.27 4.53
C VAL A 245 -12.94 1.00 5.04
N HIS A 246 -13.28 2.15 4.46
CA HIS A 246 -12.73 3.44 4.89
C HIS A 246 -13.19 3.79 6.30
N LEU A 247 -12.26 4.21 7.15
CA LEU A 247 -12.45 4.50 8.57
C LEU A 247 -12.84 3.29 9.44
N HIS A 248 -12.77 2.06 8.91
CA HIS A 248 -12.92 0.88 9.74
C HIS A 248 -11.73 0.74 10.69
N GLN A 249 -12.00 0.47 11.98
CA GLN A 249 -10.98 0.24 13.00
C GLN A 249 -10.81 -1.26 13.19
N ILE A 250 -9.57 -1.74 13.11
CA ILE A 250 -9.25 -3.15 13.33
C ILE A 250 -8.40 -3.23 14.60
N PRO A 251 -8.95 -3.77 15.72
CA PRO A 251 -8.18 -4.02 16.92
C PRO A 251 -7.09 -5.08 16.70
N LEU A 252 -5.94 -4.94 17.36
CA LEU A 252 -4.83 -5.90 17.30
C LEU A 252 -5.30 -7.32 17.64
N SER A 253 -6.24 -7.45 18.57
CA SER A 253 -6.85 -8.74 18.92
C SER A 253 -7.59 -9.41 17.76
N ARG A 254 -8.17 -8.63 16.85
CA ARG A 254 -8.78 -9.14 15.61
C ARG A 254 -7.72 -9.54 14.59
N ILE A 255 -6.63 -8.78 14.50
CA ILE A 255 -5.47 -9.14 13.65
C ILE A 255 -4.91 -10.50 14.07
N TYR A 256 -4.75 -10.77 15.37
CA TYR A 256 -4.33 -12.10 15.87
C TYR A 256 -5.27 -13.22 15.42
N ARG A 257 -6.59 -13.04 15.58
CA ARG A 257 -7.59 -14.03 15.17
C ARG A 257 -7.55 -14.30 13.67
N LEU A 258 -7.49 -13.25 12.84
CA LEU A 258 -7.37 -13.37 11.38
C LEU A 258 -6.07 -14.09 11.01
N LYS A 259 -4.96 -13.76 11.64
CA LYS A 259 -3.67 -14.43 11.45
C LYS A 259 -3.79 -15.94 11.72
N ASP A 260 -4.33 -16.33 12.87
CA ASP A 260 -4.46 -17.74 13.25
C ASP A 260 -5.35 -18.50 12.29
N MET A 261 -6.48 -17.91 11.85
CA MET A 261 -7.36 -18.46 10.83
C MET A 261 -6.62 -18.65 9.50
N LEU A 262 -5.91 -17.61 9.01
CA LEU A 262 -5.22 -17.65 7.71
C LEU A 262 -4.07 -18.68 7.70
N LEU A 263 -3.33 -18.79 8.82
CA LEU A 263 -2.22 -19.74 8.95
C LEU A 263 -2.69 -21.19 9.05
N SER A 264 -3.91 -21.44 9.57
CA SER A 264 -4.46 -22.78 9.67
C SER A 264 -4.91 -23.38 8.32
N LEU A 265 -4.95 -22.56 7.25
CA LEU A 265 -5.52 -22.97 5.98
C LEU A 265 -4.45 -23.02 4.87
N PRO A 266 -4.44 -24.05 4.01
CA PRO A 266 -3.64 -24.04 2.80
C PRO A 266 -4.17 -23.00 1.80
N LEU A 267 -3.33 -22.62 0.85
CA LEU A 267 -3.62 -21.57 -0.15
C LEU A 267 -4.95 -21.81 -0.88
N ASP A 268 -5.22 -23.04 -1.27
CA ASP A 268 -6.47 -23.37 -1.97
C ASP A 268 -7.72 -23.03 -1.15
N LYS A 269 -7.68 -23.24 0.16
CA LYS A 269 -8.78 -22.89 1.06
C LYS A 269 -8.82 -21.39 1.30
N ARG A 270 -7.67 -20.72 1.46
CA ARG A 270 -7.59 -19.27 1.61
C ARG A 270 -8.23 -18.51 0.45
N LYS A 271 -8.10 -19.00 -0.79
CA LYS A 271 -8.73 -18.39 -1.99
C LYS A 271 -10.25 -18.25 -1.92
N HIS A 272 -10.90 -18.98 -1.02
CA HIS A 272 -12.36 -19.02 -0.88
C HIS A 272 -12.86 -18.33 0.39
N ILE A 273 -11.99 -17.68 1.15
CA ILE A 273 -12.40 -16.93 2.34
C ILE A 273 -13.19 -15.69 1.93
N VAL A 274 -14.33 -15.46 2.55
CA VAL A 274 -15.12 -14.26 2.34
C VAL A 274 -14.31 -13.03 2.77
N GLY A 275 -14.29 -12.00 1.96
CA GLY A 275 -13.49 -10.80 2.18
C GLY A 275 -12.07 -10.86 1.61
N LEU A 276 -11.59 -12.04 1.20
CA LEU A 276 -10.28 -12.20 0.57
C LEU A 276 -10.38 -12.35 -0.95
N GLU A 277 -9.82 -11.42 -1.69
CA GLU A 277 -9.68 -11.57 -3.14
C GLU A 277 -8.72 -12.72 -3.46
N SER A 278 -9.16 -13.69 -4.28
CA SER A 278 -8.40 -14.90 -4.56
C SER A 278 -6.97 -14.65 -5.07
N GLY A 279 -6.77 -13.57 -5.84
CA GLY A 279 -5.47 -13.15 -6.34
C GLY A 279 -4.52 -12.56 -5.28
N ARG A 280 -4.99 -12.37 -4.03
CA ARG A 280 -4.21 -11.90 -2.89
C ARG A 280 -3.97 -12.98 -1.83
N ALA A 281 -4.52 -14.17 -2.01
CA ALA A 281 -4.50 -15.24 -1.01
C ALA A 281 -3.09 -15.74 -0.65
N ASP A 282 -2.14 -15.62 -1.56
CA ASP A 282 -0.72 -15.96 -1.37
C ASP A 282 0.08 -14.84 -0.68
N LEU A 283 -0.42 -13.60 -0.74
CA LEU A 283 0.26 -12.41 -0.18
C LEU A 283 -0.32 -11.97 1.17
N ILE A 284 -1.48 -12.50 1.57
CA ILE A 284 -2.16 -12.02 2.79
C ILE A 284 -1.41 -12.40 4.07
N ILE A 285 -0.71 -13.55 4.09
CA ILE A 285 0.05 -13.97 5.27
C ILE A 285 1.22 -13.04 5.57
N PRO A 286 2.15 -12.75 4.63
CA PRO A 286 3.16 -11.73 4.89
C PRO A 286 2.54 -10.36 5.21
N GLY A 287 1.41 -10.01 4.61
CA GLY A 287 0.71 -8.75 4.87
C GLY A 287 0.20 -8.64 6.31
N ILE A 288 -0.49 -9.66 6.82
CA ILE A 288 -1.00 -9.64 8.19
C ILE A 288 0.11 -9.70 9.24
N LEU A 289 1.18 -10.46 8.98
CA LEU A 289 2.34 -10.54 9.87
C LEU A 289 3.08 -9.20 9.93
N LEU A 290 3.24 -8.53 8.79
CA LEU A 290 3.84 -7.20 8.74
C LEU A 290 3.00 -6.17 9.52
N THR A 291 1.69 -6.14 9.28
CA THR A 291 0.76 -5.26 10.00
C THR A 291 0.82 -5.51 11.51
N MET A 292 0.69 -6.76 11.91
CA MET A 292 0.73 -7.18 13.32
C MET A 292 2.02 -6.76 14.01
N ARG A 293 3.18 -7.06 13.39
CA ARG A 293 4.49 -6.71 13.97
C ARG A 293 4.69 -5.21 14.10
N LEU A 294 4.25 -4.42 13.13
CA LEU A 294 4.32 -2.96 13.23
C LEU A 294 3.44 -2.44 14.38
N MET A 295 2.21 -2.95 14.53
CA MET A 295 1.33 -2.58 15.64
C MET A 295 1.95 -2.92 17.00
N GLU A 296 2.47 -4.16 17.16
CA GLU A 296 3.10 -4.62 18.41
C GLU A 296 4.29 -3.75 18.82
N ILE A 297 5.20 -3.50 17.89
CA ILE A 297 6.46 -2.81 18.20
C ILE A 297 6.24 -1.33 18.43
N LEU A 298 5.27 -0.74 17.75
CA LEU A 298 4.91 0.68 17.88
C LEU A 298 3.92 0.93 19.03
N GLY A 299 3.38 -0.14 19.65
CA GLY A 299 2.48 -0.04 20.78
C GLY A 299 1.08 0.47 20.45
N PHE A 300 0.58 0.15 19.25
CA PHE A 300 -0.80 0.48 18.87
C PHE A 300 -1.72 -0.73 19.04
N ASP A 301 -2.82 -0.53 19.76
CA ASP A 301 -3.83 -1.55 20.00
C ASP A 301 -4.87 -1.66 18.86
N GLU A 302 -4.90 -0.69 17.98
CA GLU A 302 -5.80 -0.64 16.81
C GLU A 302 -5.16 0.06 15.63
N ILE A 303 -5.62 -0.28 14.42
CA ILE A 303 -5.28 0.39 13.17
C ILE A 303 -6.55 0.92 12.51
N LEU A 304 -6.53 2.21 12.13
CA LEU A 304 -7.60 2.86 11.40
C LEU A 304 -7.33 2.72 9.89
N VAL A 305 -8.29 2.17 9.16
CA VAL A 305 -8.11 1.85 7.74
C VAL A 305 -8.45 3.04 6.84
N SER A 306 -7.55 3.37 5.94
CA SER A 306 -7.81 4.30 4.86
C SER A 306 -7.95 3.56 3.53
N ASP A 307 -9.09 3.73 2.86
CA ASP A 307 -9.24 3.33 1.45
C ASP A 307 -8.75 4.43 0.48
N TYR A 308 -8.40 5.59 1.03
CA TYR A 308 -7.73 6.68 0.33
C TYR A 308 -6.22 6.51 0.43
N GLY A 309 -5.49 6.91 -0.63
CA GLY A 309 -4.04 6.77 -0.69
C GLY A 309 -3.45 7.48 -1.90
N LEU A 310 -2.49 6.83 -2.57
CA LEU A 310 -1.72 7.40 -3.67
C LEU A 310 -2.60 7.98 -4.80
N LEU A 311 -3.68 7.29 -5.20
CA LEU A 311 -4.53 7.75 -6.30
C LEU A 311 -5.26 9.06 -5.97
N GLU A 312 -5.83 9.17 -4.77
CA GLU A 312 -6.49 10.39 -4.32
C GLU A 312 -5.49 11.54 -4.15
N GLY A 313 -4.29 11.23 -3.67
CA GLY A 313 -3.20 12.20 -3.60
C GLY A 313 -2.83 12.73 -4.99
N LEU A 314 -2.70 11.86 -5.98
CA LEU A 314 -2.43 12.26 -7.37
C LEU A 314 -3.54 13.13 -7.95
N ILE A 315 -4.82 12.79 -7.71
CA ILE A 315 -5.96 13.62 -8.15
C ILE A 315 -5.91 14.99 -7.51
N LYS A 316 -5.50 15.10 -6.25
CA LYS A 316 -5.37 16.36 -5.52
C LYS A 316 -4.22 17.24 -6.00
N GLU A 317 -3.15 16.65 -6.49
CA GLU A 317 -2.00 17.37 -7.05
C GLU A 317 -2.24 17.93 -8.45
N ILE A 318 -3.21 17.38 -9.17
CA ILE A 318 -3.55 17.86 -10.50
C ILE A 318 -4.31 19.17 -10.37
N PRO A 319 -3.83 20.27 -10.99
CA PRO A 319 -4.41 21.62 -10.85
C PRO A 319 -5.85 21.74 -11.40
#